data_70d2fa787a987ed04032e934ff491770
#
_entry.id   70d2fa787a987ed04032e934ff491770
#
_cell.length_a   1.000
_cell.length_b   1.000
_cell.length_c   1.000
_cell.angle_alpha   90.00
_cell.angle_beta   90.00
_cell.angle_gamma   90.00
#
_symmetry.space_group_name_H-M   'P 1'
#
loop_
_entity.id
_entity.type
_entity.pdbx_description
1 polymer ?
#
loop_
_entity_poly.entity_id
_entity_poly.type
_entity_poly.pdbx_seq_one_letter_code
_entity_poly.pdbx_strand_id
1 'polypeptide(L)'
;MQGAEPLSSPPPSSFNDVMDRVIQKEHLFLAQMRHMHPMVETYLQNLKSDKDGNNSPVKDEYFLGRLDMSDGPEDTSFVGQPGFGRRMINRLTSVYSMRFLPLGFAQMVVLDTDFQKKYYKFTFVRREFLGEVRCLVIDVEPRPDASPGRFIGRMWVEDQDYNIVRFNGTYTSHSNTDFYLHFDSWRLNMRTGTWLPAYIYSEESNMKYRISKSLHFRAQTRLWGYDLKALNKNSEFTQILVDSPQSIKDQSDVGADATPVVAERMWERQAEDNATERLQKIGLLAPTGDVDKILQTVVNNLLVTNNIDLQGDVRCRVLLTSPLESFTIGHTIVISRGLLDVLPDEASLAMVLAHELSHIVLGHHFDTKLAFNDRMFFPDEDSFQRMDFKRRPADEEAADTKALELLKNSPYKDKLGTAGLFLKELQERAPDLPNLIRPHLGNSFAEGKNIRMSALLASAPQLDEKRTDQIAALPLGGRIKLDPWSDQVEMAKAKPVALTSAKEKMPFEITPFFPYLTRLSTPGSEKVALTTTPAPK
;
A
#
# COMPACT_ATOMS: atom_id res chain seq x y z
N MET A 1 -13.46 -40.08 -17.19
CA MET A 1 -13.59 -40.32 -15.74
C MET A 1 -14.07 -39.02 -15.14
N GLN A 2 -15.30 -38.98 -14.66
CA GLN A 2 -15.89 -37.81 -14.00
C GLN A 2 -15.14 -37.59 -12.68
N GLY A 3 -14.54 -36.40 -12.52
CA GLY A 3 -13.94 -35.99 -11.25
C GLY A 3 -15.03 -35.88 -10.20
N ALA A 4 -14.85 -36.59 -9.09
CA ALA A 4 -15.71 -36.49 -7.94
C ALA A 4 -15.70 -35.04 -7.41
N GLU A 5 -16.84 -34.37 -7.42
CA GLU A 5 -17.02 -33.12 -6.68
C GLU A 5 -16.65 -33.35 -5.20
N PRO A 6 -15.91 -32.44 -4.58
CA PRO A 6 -15.61 -32.56 -3.16
C PRO A 6 -16.96 -32.53 -2.40
N LEU A 7 -17.23 -33.59 -1.66
CA LEU A 7 -18.40 -33.72 -0.80
C LEU A 7 -18.47 -32.48 0.12
N SER A 8 -19.43 -31.61 -0.12
CA SER A 8 -19.70 -30.48 0.76
C SER A 8 -20.06 -31.03 2.14
N SER A 9 -19.30 -30.63 3.16
CA SER A 9 -19.59 -31.00 4.54
C SER A 9 -21.02 -30.57 4.90
N PRO A 10 -21.81 -31.41 5.63
CA PRO A 10 -23.16 -31.03 5.99
C PRO A 10 -23.19 -29.68 6.74
N PRO A 11 -24.27 -28.88 6.62
CA PRO A 11 -24.36 -27.60 7.32
C PRO A 11 -24.17 -27.79 8.82
N PRO A 12 -23.53 -26.87 9.56
CA PRO A 12 -23.34 -26.98 11.00
C PRO A 12 -24.71 -26.98 11.71
N SER A 13 -24.89 -27.89 12.64
CA SER A 13 -26.11 -28.08 13.40
C SER A 13 -26.14 -27.25 14.69
N SER A 14 -25.00 -26.81 15.17
CA SER A 14 -24.84 -26.08 16.42
C SER A 14 -23.76 -24.97 16.31
N PHE A 15 -23.79 -24.02 17.25
CA PHE A 15 -22.74 -23.03 17.38
C PHE A 15 -21.36 -23.66 17.63
N ASN A 16 -21.33 -24.78 18.34
CA ASN A 16 -20.07 -25.51 18.55
C ASN A 16 -19.51 -26.08 17.25
N ASP A 17 -20.34 -26.55 16.34
CA ASP A 17 -19.92 -27.07 15.03
C ASP A 17 -19.38 -25.92 14.15
N VAL A 18 -20.00 -24.74 14.25
CA VAL A 18 -19.49 -23.53 13.59
C VAL A 18 -18.08 -23.23 14.09
N MET A 19 -17.88 -23.22 15.41
CA MET A 19 -16.56 -22.92 15.99
C MET A 19 -15.49 -23.96 15.63
N ASP A 20 -15.86 -25.23 15.48
CA ASP A 20 -14.93 -26.26 15.01
C ASP A 20 -14.44 -25.97 13.58
N ARG A 21 -15.34 -25.55 12.71
CA ARG A 21 -14.99 -25.16 11.33
C ARG A 21 -14.11 -23.91 11.30
N VAL A 22 -14.47 -22.88 12.08
CA VAL A 22 -13.67 -21.65 12.18
C VAL A 22 -12.23 -21.96 12.62
N ILE A 23 -12.08 -22.77 13.66
CA ILE A 23 -10.75 -23.16 14.18
C ILE A 23 -9.98 -23.97 13.14
N GLN A 24 -10.64 -24.90 12.46
CA GLN A 24 -10.00 -25.67 11.39
C GLN A 24 -9.55 -24.77 10.23
N LYS A 25 -10.37 -23.79 9.83
CA LYS A 25 -10.04 -22.83 8.78
C LYS A 25 -8.87 -21.92 9.19
N GLU A 26 -8.83 -21.47 10.45
CA GLU A 26 -7.73 -20.66 10.95
C GLU A 26 -6.41 -21.43 10.99
N HIS A 27 -6.41 -22.71 11.38
CA HIS A 27 -5.22 -23.55 11.32
C HIS A 27 -4.75 -23.76 9.88
N LEU A 28 -5.68 -23.97 8.94
CA LEU A 28 -5.36 -24.07 7.52
C LEU A 28 -4.75 -22.76 6.99
N PHE A 29 -5.35 -21.63 7.35
CA PHE A 29 -4.83 -20.30 7.02
C PHE A 29 -3.39 -20.11 7.52
N LEU A 30 -3.10 -20.44 8.77
CA LEU A 30 -1.75 -20.35 9.34
C LEU A 30 -0.74 -21.24 8.59
N ALA A 31 -1.15 -22.47 8.24
CA ALA A 31 -0.32 -23.35 7.44
C ALA A 31 -0.01 -22.80 6.04
N GLN A 32 -0.99 -22.14 5.42
CA GLN A 32 -0.81 -21.49 4.12
C GLN A 32 0.10 -20.26 4.20
N MET A 33 -0.07 -19.41 5.24
CA MET A 33 0.72 -18.19 5.43
C MET A 33 2.23 -18.44 5.55
N ARG A 34 2.65 -19.62 6.02
CA ARG A 34 4.06 -20.01 6.09
C ARG A 34 4.79 -20.06 4.75
N HIS A 35 4.04 -20.16 3.66
CA HIS A 35 4.57 -20.26 2.30
C HIS A 35 4.27 -19.02 1.44
N MET A 36 3.62 -18.02 2.04
CA MET A 36 3.25 -16.79 1.36
C MET A 36 4.03 -15.64 1.97
N HIS A 37 4.99 -15.10 1.24
CA HIS A 37 5.87 -14.02 1.70
C HIS A 37 5.37 -12.65 1.20
N PRO A 38 4.21 -12.13 1.70
CA PRO A 38 3.68 -10.86 1.22
C PRO A 38 4.59 -9.70 1.54
N MET A 39 4.47 -8.64 0.73
CA MET A 39 4.96 -7.33 1.11
C MET A 39 4.17 -6.83 2.32
N VAL A 40 4.86 -6.21 3.25
CA VAL A 40 4.26 -5.55 4.41
C VAL A 40 4.79 -4.13 4.52
N GLU A 41 3.87 -3.18 4.63
CA GLU A 41 4.17 -1.78 4.84
C GLU A 41 3.48 -1.29 6.10
N THR A 42 4.21 -0.69 7.02
CA THR A 42 3.66 -0.03 8.20
C THR A 42 4.03 1.44 8.21
N TYR A 43 3.03 2.29 8.30
CA TYR A 43 3.19 3.72 8.49
C TYR A 43 2.53 4.14 9.79
N LEU A 44 3.27 4.82 10.65
CA LEU A 44 2.86 5.23 11.98
C LEU A 44 3.06 6.73 12.17
N GLN A 45 2.07 7.39 12.74
CA GLN A 45 2.11 8.80 13.12
C GLN A 45 1.98 8.94 14.63
N ASN A 46 2.98 9.55 15.27
CA ASN A 46 2.88 10.01 16.65
C ASN A 46 2.09 11.32 16.68
N LEU A 47 1.11 11.39 17.57
CA LEU A 47 0.18 12.49 17.66
C LEU A 47 0.46 13.37 18.88
N LYS A 48 0.13 14.65 18.76
CA LYS A 48 0.11 15.60 19.86
C LYS A 48 -1.24 16.29 19.88
N SER A 49 -1.88 16.28 21.05
CA SER A 49 -3.13 17.04 21.24
C SER A 49 -2.79 18.50 21.54
N ASP A 50 -3.53 19.40 20.90
CA ASP A 50 -3.51 20.82 21.24
C ASP A 50 -4.41 21.11 22.46
N LYS A 51 -4.55 22.41 22.81
CA LYS A 51 -5.37 22.84 23.95
C LYS A 51 -6.86 22.60 23.74
N ASP A 52 -7.28 22.50 22.49
CA ASP A 52 -8.68 22.32 22.08
C ASP A 52 -9.02 20.82 21.88
N GLY A 53 -8.05 19.94 22.09
CA GLY A 53 -8.20 18.49 21.97
C GLY A 53 -8.02 17.95 20.54
N ASN A 54 -7.64 18.79 19.55
CA ASN A 54 -7.33 18.32 18.22
C ASN A 54 -5.98 17.61 18.20
N ASN A 55 -5.92 16.48 17.53
CA ASN A 55 -4.71 15.70 17.39
C ASN A 55 -4.00 16.09 16.08
N SER A 56 -2.70 16.31 16.15
CA SER A 56 -1.88 16.60 14.97
C SER A 56 -0.68 15.66 14.94
N PRO A 57 -0.33 15.08 13.79
CA PRO A 57 0.91 14.33 13.63
C PRO A 57 2.12 15.26 13.84
N VAL A 58 3.06 14.83 14.69
CA VAL A 58 4.30 15.57 15.01
C VAL A 58 5.57 14.79 14.73
N LYS A 59 5.44 13.52 14.43
CA LYS A 59 6.51 12.63 14.03
C LYS A 59 5.92 11.40 13.38
N ASP A 60 6.59 10.88 12.39
CA ASP A 60 6.20 9.64 11.73
C ASP A 60 7.31 8.58 11.77
N GLU A 61 6.91 7.33 11.53
CA GLU A 61 7.79 6.18 11.35
C GLU A 61 7.28 5.33 10.19
N TYR A 62 8.19 4.78 9.41
CA TYR A 62 7.89 4.02 8.21
C TYR A 62 8.70 2.74 8.16
N PHE A 63 8.04 1.68 7.75
CA PHE A 63 8.63 0.38 7.50
C PHE A 63 8.07 -0.22 6.21
N LEU A 64 8.94 -0.81 5.42
CA LEU A 64 8.60 -1.62 4.26
C LEU A 64 9.46 -2.87 4.26
N GLY A 65 8.86 -4.04 4.06
CA GLY A 65 9.57 -5.31 4.05
C GLY A 65 8.72 -6.46 3.52
N ARG A 66 9.22 -7.68 3.70
CA ARG A 66 8.48 -8.92 3.49
C ARG A 66 8.20 -9.60 4.81
N LEU A 67 7.01 -10.17 4.92
CA LEU A 67 6.60 -10.96 6.07
C LEU A 67 6.94 -12.44 5.81
N ASP A 68 7.71 -13.05 6.70
CA ASP A 68 7.95 -14.48 6.76
C ASP A 68 7.28 -15.05 8.03
N MET A 69 6.52 -16.13 7.83
CA MET A 69 5.78 -16.82 8.90
C MET A 69 6.27 -18.25 9.11
N SER A 70 7.39 -18.67 8.52
CA SER A 70 7.90 -20.05 8.56
C SER A 70 8.18 -20.54 9.98
N ASP A 71 8.90 -19.74 10.76
CA ASP A 71 9.30 -20.02 12.15
C ASP A 71 8.68 -19.04 13.18
N GLY A 72 7.64 -18.34 12.79
CA GLY A 72 7.03 -17.24 13.50
C GLY A 72 7.06 -15.98 12.64
N PRO A 73 6.39 -14.88 13.07
CA PRO A 73 6.38 -13.65 12.28
C PRO A 73 7.77 -12.99 12.32
N GLU A 74 8.49 -13.11 11.23
CA GLU A 74 9.74 -12.40 10.94
C GLU A 74 9.55 -11.49 9.74
N ASP A 75 10.39 -10.47 9.60
CA ASP A 75 10.35 -9.54 8.50
C ASP A 75 11.74 -9.25 7.94
N THR A 76 11.80 -9.03 6.63
CA THR A 76 12.99 -8.58 5.93
C THR A 76 12.80 -7.14 5.49
N SER A 77 13.59 -6.21 6.05
CA SER A 77 13.46 -4.78 5.79
C SER A 77 14.01 -4.38 4.43
N PHE A 78 13.22 -3.67 3.64
CA PHE A 78 13.64 -3.01 2.40
C PHE A 78 14.18 -1.60 2.64
N VAL A 79 13.75 -0.95 3.72
CA VAL A 79 14.17 0.41 4.08
C VAL A 79 15.27 0.33 5.12
N GLY A 80 16.48 0.66 4.71
CA GLY A 80 17.73 0.79 5.46
C GLY A 80 17.83 0.00 6.76
N GLN A 81 18.85 -0.84 6.88
CA GLN A 81 19.07 -1.54 8.16
C GLN A 81 19.29 -0.50 9.28
N PRO A 82 18.62 -0.63 10.42
CA PRO A 82 18.91 0.23 11.57
C PRO A 82 20.39 0.13 11.88
N GLY A 83 21.09 1.26 11.93
CA GLY A 83 22.51 1.33 12.28
C GLY A 83 22.78 0.57 13.59
N PHE A 84 24.03 0.15 13.81
CA PHE A 84 24.45 -0.64 14.97
C PHE A 84 23.94 -0.08 16.32
N GLY A 85 23.89 1.24 16.48
CA GLY A 85 23.32 1.89 17.65
C GLY A 85 21.81 1.66 17.83
N ARG A 86 21.06 1.60 16.74
CA ARG A 86 19.61 1.32 16.76
C ARG A 86 19.32 -0.15 17.06
N ARG A 87 20.16 -1.10 16.56
CA ARG A 87 20.10 -2.51 16.94
C ARG A 87 20.37 -2.72 18.43
N MET A 88 21.31 -1.94 19.00
CA MET A 88 21.64 -1.99 20.42
C MET A 88 20.52 -1.37 21.27
N ILE A 89 19.91 -0.27 20.83
CA ILE A 89 18.74 0.34 21.47
C ILE A 89 17.53 -0.59 21.36
N ASN A 90 17.29 -1.23 20.23
CA ASN A 90 16.22 -2.22 20.07
C ASN A 90 16.45 -3.46 20.94
N ARG A 91 17.69 -3.90 21.15
CA ARG A 91 18.04 -4.97 22.09
C ARG A 91 17.85 -4.55 23.56
N LEU A 92 18.14 -3.31 23.90
CA LEU A 92 17.92 -2.76 25.25
C LEU A 92 16.44 -2.44 25.48
N THR A 93 15.69 -2.05 24.46
CA THR A 93 14.24 -1.83 24.52
C THR A 93 13.44 -3.13 24.41
N SER A 94 14.03 -4.23 23.94
CA SER A 94 13.40 -5.56 23.96
C SER A 94 13.22 -6.10 25.39
N VAL A 95 13.95 -5.58 26.36
CA VAL A 95 13.68 -5.81 27.80
C VAL A 95 12.36 -5.16 28.25
N TYR A 96 11.87 -4.17 27.50
CA TYR A 96 10.59 -3.50 27.69
C TYR A 96 9.77 -3.61 26.41
N SER A 97 9.37 -4.83 26.10
CA SER A 97 8.33 -5.28 25.12
C SER A 97 7.68 -4.24 24.22
N MET A 98 8.45 -3.32 23.63
CA MET A 98 8.02 -2.69 22.38
C MET A 98 8.45 -3.60 21.20
N ARG A 99 8.00 -4.85 21.23
CA ARG A 99 8.04 -5.75 20.06
C ARG A 99 7.15 -5.25 18.91
N PHE A 100 6.70 -3.99 18.99
CA PHE A 100 5.65 -3.43 18.16
C PHE A 100 6.13 -2.54 17.02
N LEU A 101 7.42 -2.34 16.83
CA LEU A 101 7.94 -1.58 15.71
C LEU A 101 9.16 -2.30 15.12
N PRO A 102 9.10 -2.79 13.94
CA PRO A 102 8.04 -3.05 12.97
C PRO A 102 7.35 -4.41 13.14
N LEU A 103 7.94 -5.36 13.87
CA LEU A 103 7.48 -6.75 14.03
C LEU A 103 6.09 -6.88 14.66
N GLY A 104 5.73 -5.97 15.57
CA GLY A 104 4.48 -6.08 16.31
C GLY A 104 3.23 -5.95 15.45
N PHE A 105 3.27 -5.12 14.41
CA PHE A 105 2.15 -5.00 13.48
C PHE A 105 2.02 -6.23 12.58
N ALA A 106 3.11 -6.91 12.27
CA ALA A 106 3.09 -8.16 11.54
C ALA A 106 2.42 -9.31 12.33
N GLN A 107 2.50 -9.29 13.67
CA GLN A 107 1.79 -10.27 14.51
C GLN A 107 0.27 -10.09 14.46
N MET A 108 -0.21 -8.87 14.24
CA MET A 108 -1.65 -8.55 14.18
C MET A 108 -2.36 -9.11 12.93
N VAL A 109 -1.66 -9.78 12.02
CA VAL A 109 -2.26 -10.53 10.91
C VAL A 109 -2.86 -11.86 11.35
N VAL A 110 -2.45 -12.36 12.53
CA VAL A 110 -2.84 -13.64 13.09
C VAL A 110 -3.64 -13.40 14.36
N LEU A 111 -4.78 -14.08 14.48
CA LEU A 111 -5.58 -14.00 15.70
C LEU A 111 -4.84 -14.70 16.87
N ASP A 112 -4.43 -15.93 16.68
CA ASP A 112 -3.61 -16.72 17.61
C ASP A 112 -2.95 -17.87 16.86
N THR A 113 -1.67 -18.12 17.11
CA THR A 113 -0.92 -19.25 16.50
C THR A 113 -1.40 -20.62 17.02
N ASP A 114 -2.05 -20.67 18.18
CA ASP A 114 -2.62 -21.87 18.80
C ASP A 114 -4.10 -21.67 19.15
N PHE A 115 -4.91 -21.32 18.13
CA PHE A 115 -6.31 -21.02 18.27
C PHE A 115 -7.12 -22.29 18.47
N GLN A 116 -7.54 -22.58 19.73
CA GLN A 116 -8.24 -23.81 20.12
C GLN A 116 -9.31 -23.54 21.17
N LYS A 117 -10.41 -24.32 21.15
CA LYS A 117 -11.52 -24.22 22.13
C LYS A 117 -11.10 -24.35 23.59
N LYS A 118 -10.04 -25.10 23.86
CA LYS A 118 -9.57 -25.31 25.23
C LYS A 118 -9.05 -24.03 25.89
N TYR A 119 -8.61 -23.05 25.09
CA TYR A 119 -8.05 -21.80 25.58
C TYR A 119 -9.02 -20.63 25.58
N TYR A 120 -10.16 -20.78 24.88
CA TYR A 120 -11.09 -19.68 24.64
C TYR A 120 -12.52 -20.00 25.04
N LYS A 121 -13.23 -18.96 25.45
CA LYS A 121 -14.68 -18.89 25.52
C LYS A 121 -15.18 -18.06 24.34
N PHE A 122 -16.14 -18.58 23.58
CA PHE A 122 -16.75 -17.92 22.45
C PHE A 122 -18.20 -17.58 22.77
N THR A 123 -18.61 -16.35 22.45
CA THR A 123 -19.97 -15.89 22.66
C THR A 123 -20.52 -15.30 21.37
N PHE A 124 -21.58 -15.89 20.81
CA PHE A 124 -22.26 -15.33 19.65
C PHE A 124 -22.93 -14.01 20.03
N VAL A 125 -22.71 -12.95 19.22
CA VAL A 125 -23.27 -11.60 19.48
C VAL A 125 -24.42 -11.31 18.52
N ARG A 126 -24.16 -11.32 17.20
CA ARG A 126 -25.13 -10.99 16.16
C ARG A 126 -24.66 -11.46 14.78
N ARG A 127 -25.53 -11.23 13.78
CA ARG A 127 -25.14 -11.27 12.37
C ARG A 127 -25.00 -9.84 11.84
N GLU A 128 -24.04 -9.64 10.95
CA GLU A 128 -23.72 -8.33 10.39
C GLU A 128 -23.22 -8.48 8.96
N PHE A 129 -23.46 -7.48 8.11
CA PHE A 129 -22.88 -7.42 6.77
C PHE A 129 -21.66 -6.52 6.77
N LEU A 130 -20.55 -7.02 6.25
CA LEU A 130 -19.36 -6.24 5.92
C LEU A 130 -19.29 -6.15 4.39
N GLY A 131 -19.78 -5.05 3.80
CA GLY A 131 -20.01 -4.99 2.36
C GLY A 131 -21.08 -5.99 1.91
N GLU A 132 -20.74 -6.89 0.98
CA GLU A 132 -21.63 -7.95 0.49
C GLU A 132 -21.57 -9.24 1.33
N VAL A 133 -20.63 -9.31 2.27
CA VAL A 133 -20.33 -10.53 3.02
C VAL A 133 -21.11 -10.55 4.33
N ARG A 134 -22.00 -11.53 4.46
CA ARG A 134 -22.71 -11.78 5.72
C ARG A 134 -21.78 -12.51 6.69
N CYS A 135 -21.67 -11.98 7.92
CA CYS A 135 -20.77 -12.46 8.95
C CYS A 135 -21.52 -12.82 10.24
N LEU A 136 -20.98 -13.80 10.94
CA LEU A 136 -21.27 -14.09 12.35
C LEU A 136 -20.30 -13.27 13.20
N VAL A 137 -20.81 -12.49 14.13
CA VAL A 137 -20.01 -11.69 15.05
C VAL A 137 -19.91 -12.44 16.37
N ILE A 138 -18.68 -12.69 16.81
CA ILE A 138 -18.37 -13.57 17.94
C ILE A 138 -17.37 -12.87 18.85
N ASP A 139 -17.69 -12.76 20.14
CA ASP A 139 -16.74 -12.33 21.16
C ASP A 139 -15.84 -13.50 21.55
N VAL A 140 -14.55 -13.19 21.69
CA VAL A 140 -13.46 -14.14 21.97
C VAL A 140 -12.80 -13.72 23.26
N GLU A 141 -12.86 -14.54 24.27
CA GLU A 141 -12.26 -14.31 25.60
C GLU A 141 -11.36 -15.48 25.96
N PRO A 142 -10.10 -15.26 26.36
CA PRO A 142 -9.27 -16.31 26.92
C PRO A 142 -9.90 -16.89 28.20
N ARG A 143 -9.75 -18.20 28.39
CA ARG A 143 -10.13 -18.82 29.67
C ARG A 143 -9.18 -18.39 30.78
N PRO A 144 -9.64 -18.37 32.06
CA PRO A 144 -8.80 -17.91 33.17
C PRO A 144 -7.50 -18.70 33.38
N ASP A 145 -7.48 -19.93 32.94
CA ASP A 145 -6.34 -20.86 33.01
C ASP A 145 -5.47 -20.85 31.74
N ALA A 146 -5.83 -20.05 30.73
CA ALA A 146 -5.05 -19.94 29.52
C ALA A 146 -3.77 -19.12 29.75
N SER A 147 -2.71 -19.50 29.05
CA SER A 147 -1.45 -18.74 29.06
C SER A 147 -1.65 -17.32 28.54
N PRO A 148 -0.90 -16.32 29.05
CA PRO A 148 -0.89 -14.98 28.50
C PRO A 148 -0.46 -14.94 27.01
N GLY A 149 -0.71 -13.81 26.34
CA GLY A 149 -0.45 -13.65 24.91
C GLY A 149 -1.61 -14.10 24.01
N ARG A 150 -2.75 -14.45 24.59
CA ARG A 150 -3.96 -14.85 23.88
C ARG A 150 -4.76 -13.63 23.43
N PHE A 151 -5.41 -13.76 22.28
CA PHE A 151 -6.28 -12.72 21.75
C PHE A 151 -7.53 -12.53 22.65
N ILE A 152 -7.88 -11.28 22.87
CA ILE A 152 -9.15 -10.88 23.51
C ILE A 152 -9.81 -9.80 22.68
N GLY A 153 -11.06 -10.01 22.29
CA GLY A 153 -11.80 -9.06 21.44
C GLY A 153 -12.94 -9.70 20.70
N ARG A 154 -13.16 -9.24 19.50
CA ARG A 154 -14.29 -9.63 18.65
C ARG A 154 -13.78 -10.08 17.29
N MET A 155 -14.39 -11.12 16.72
CA MET A 155 -14.13 -11.60 15.38
C MET A 155 -15.40 -11.66 14.53
N TRP A 156 -15.23 -11.45 13.22
CA TRP A 156 -16.26 -11.60 12.19
C TRP A 156 -15.89 -12.78 11.33
N VAL A 157 -16.80 -13.73 11.27
CA VAL A 157 -16.65 -14.98 10.51
C VAL A 157 -17.66 -14.98 9.38
N GLU A 158 -17.20 -15.08 8.14
CA GLU A 158 -18.11 -15.20 7.00
C GLU A 158 -18.87 -16.53 7.05
N ASP A 159 -20.12 -16.53 6.59
CA ASP A 159 -21.09 -17.60 6.87
C ASP A 159 -21.18 -18.72 5.81
N GLN A 160 -20.30 -18.76 4.82
CA GLN A 160 -20.25 -19.81 3.81
C GLN A 160 -19.17 -20.84 4.10
N ASP A 161 -17.91 -20.38 4.17
CA ASP A 161 -16.74 -21.23 4.39
C ASP A 161 -16.17 -21.13 5.81
N TYR A 162 -16.73 -20.25 6.65
CA TYR A 162 -16.36 -20.02 8.06
C TYR A 162 -14.95 -19.47 8.25
N ASN A 163 -14.46 -18.66 7.30
CA ASN A 163 -13.21 -17.95 7.46
C ASN A 163 -13.38 -16.72 8.34
N ILE A 164 -12.38 -16.42 9.16
CA ILE A 164 -12.30 -15.14 9.87
C ILE A 164 -11.93 -14.08 8.82
N VAL A 165 -12.75 -13.03 8.70
CA VAL A 165 -12.55 -11.93 7.73
C VAL A 165 -12.18 -10.62 8.39
N ARG A 166 -12.46 -10.47 9.70
CA ARG A 166 -12.07 -9.34 10.51
C ARG A 166 -11.94 -9.77 11.96
N PHE A 167 -10.98 -9.19 12.67
CA PHE A 167 -10.93 -9.30 14.13
C PHE A 167 -10.38 -8.00 14.71
N ASN A 168 -11.00 -7.59 15.83
CA ASN A 168 -10.73 -6.33 16.51
C ASN A 168 -10.56 -6.60 18.00
N GLY A 169 -9.44 -6.18 18.56
CA GLY A 169 -9.13 -6.43 19.96
C GLY A 169 -7.67 -6.18 20.30
N THR A 170 -7.17 -6.95 21.23
CA THR A 170 -5.78 -6.92 21.70
C THR A 170 -5.35 -8.30 22.17
N TYR A 171 -4.12 -8.44 22.70
CA TYR A 171 -3.65 -9.66 23.33
C TYR A 171 -3.52 -9.49 24.85
N THR A 172 -3.71 -10.59 25.59
CA THR A 172 -3.50 -10.59 27.04
C THR A 172 -2.00 -10.50 27.39
N SER A 173 -1.68 -9.67 28.36
CA SER A 173 -0.30 -9.40 28.77
C SER A 173 0.33 -10.58 29.52
N HIS A 174 1.63 -10.81 29.30
CA HIS A 174 2.44 -11.77 30.07
C HIS A 174 2.88 -11.21 31.42
N SER A 175 2.96 -9.90 31.55
CA SER A 175 3.37 -9.19 32.77
C SER A 175 2.82 -7.78 32.80
N ASN A 176 2.87 -7.13 33.95
CA ASN A 176 2.49 -5.72 34.06
C ASN A 176 3.37 -4.76 33.23
N THR A 177 4.41 -5.27 32.61
CA THR A 177 5.33 -4.50 31.75
C THR A 177 5.11 -4.74 30.27
N ASP A 178 4.29 -5.73 29.89
CA ASP A 178 3.96 -6.05 28.52
C ASP A 178 2.67 -5.34 28.13
N PHE A 179 2.76 -4.45 27.16
CA PHE A 179 1.61 -3.73 26.64
C PHE A 179 1.33 -4.22 25.23
N TYR A 180 0.11 -4.63 25.00
CA TYR A 180 -0.40 -4.93 23.67
C TYR A 180 -1.34 -3.83 23.21
N LEU A 181 -1.16 -3.42 21.96
CA LEU A 181 -1.94 -2.37 21.35
C LEU A 181 -3.31 -2.90 20.91
N HIS A 182 -4.30 -2.04 20.94
CA HIS A 182 -5.58 -2.32 20.33
C HIS A 182 -5.48 -2.18 18.81
N PHE A 183 -6.06 -3.12 18.05
CA PHE A 183 -6.00 -3.14 16.60
C PHE A 183 -7.26 -3.70 15.95
N ASP A 184 -7.44 -3.35 14.68
CA ASP A 184 -8.50 -3.85 13.79
C ASP A 184 -7.85 -4.45 12.55
N SER A 185 -7.95 -5.76 12.39
CA SER A 185 -7.30 -6.53 11.32
C SER A 185 -8.33 -7.05 10.34
N TRP A 186 -8.08 -6.85 9.05
CA TRP A 186 -8.98 -7.18 7.95
C TRP A 186 -8.33 -8.14 6.97
N ARG A 187 -9.13 -9.12 6.51
CA ARG A 187 -8.78 -10.04 5.45
C ARG A 187 -9.71 -9.83 4.26
N LEU A 188 -9.16 -9.92 3.07
CA LEU A 188 -9.91 -9.80 1.83
C LEU A 188 -9.99 -11.14 1.11
N ASN A 189 -11.06 -11.33 0.31
CA ASN A 189 -11.24 -12.55 -0.47
C ASN A 189 -10.37 -12.53 -1.73
N MET A 190 -9.45 -13.48 -1.86
CA MET A 190 -8.49 -13.55 -2.97
C MET A 190 -8.86 -14.50 -4.06
N ARG A 191 -9.36 -15.61 -3.62
CA ARG A 191 -9.88 -16.71 -4.43
C ARG A 191 -11.12 -17.19 -3.72
N THR A 192 -11.97 -17.92 -4.42
CA THR A 192 -13.11 -18.60 -3.80
C THR A 192 -12.63 -19.36 -2.55
N GLY A 193 -13.18 -19.01 -1.41
CA GLY A 193 -12.89 -19.64 -0.11
C GLY A 193 -11.52 -19.30 0.52
N THR A 194 -10.73 -18.38 -0.07
CA THR A 194 -9.43 -17.98 0.49
C THR A 194 -9.47 -16.50 0.89
N TRP A 195 -9.23 -16.24 2.17
CA TRP A 195 -9.21 -14.91 2.76
C TRP A 195 -7.85 -14.64 3.40
N LEU A 196 -7.18 -13.56 2.97
CA LEU A 196 -5.84 -13.23 3.45
C LEU A 196 -5.76 -11.82 4.02
N PRO A 197 -4.84 -11.57 4.98
CA PRO A 197 -4.65 -10.26 5.58
C PRO A 197 -4.37 -9.19 4.53
N ALA A 198 -4.96 -8.02 4.70
CA ALA A 198 -4.77 -6.92 3.78
C ALA A 198 -4.52 -5.58 4.46
N TYR A 199 -5.19 -5.35 5.58
CA TYR A 199 -5.14 -4.07 6.25
C TYR A 199 -5.27 -4.26 7.76
N ILE A 200 -4.44 -3.52 8.49
CA ILE A 200 -4.50 -3.43 9.95
C ILE A 200 -4.46 -1.95 10.32
N TYR A 201 -5.33 -1.57 11.23
CA TYR A 201 -5.34 -0.25 11.85
C TYR A 201 -5.10 -0.39 13.35
N SER A 202 -4.30 0.49 13.93
CA SER A 202 -4.08 0.57 15.37
C SER A 202 -4.03 2.03 15.80
N GLU A 203 -4.69 2.35 16.91
CA GLU A 203 -4.71 3.69 17.47
C GLU A 203 -4.65 3.59 19.01
N GLU A 204 -3.81 4.42 19.61
CA GLU A 204 -3.74 4.59 21.06
C GLU A 204 -3.75 6.07 21.41
N SER A 205 -4.58 6.45 22.37
CA SER A 205 -4.81 7.86 22.75
C SER A 205 -4.43 8.14 24.16
N ASN A 206 -3.65 7.60 24.91
CA ASN A 206 -3.21 7.88 26.29
C ASN A 206 -2.70 6.61 27.00
N MET A 207 -2.18 5.66 26.28
CA MET A 207 -1.56 4.50 26.89
C MET A 207 -0.34 4.96 27.69
N LYS A 208 -0.41 4.82 28.99
CA LYS A 208 0.73 5.18 29.86
C LYS A 208 1.84 4.16 29.67
N TYR A 209 2.90 4.60 29.03
CA TYR A 209 4.11 3.84 28.81
C TYR A 209 5.22 4.42 29.68
N ARG A 210 5.69 3.65 30.66
CA ARG A 210 6.59 4.11 31.75
C ARG A 210 5.99 5.24 32.62
N ILE A 211 6.69 5.58 33.71
CA ILE A 211 6.23 6.51 34.77
C ILE A 211 5.92 7.93 34.26
N SER A 212 6.37 8.31 33.04
CA SER A 212 6.21 9.67 32.53
C SER A 212 5.90 9.80 31.03
N LYS A 213 5.65 8.69 30.32
CA LYS A 213 5.39 8.76 28.86
C LYS A 213 4.05 8.10 28.52
N SER A 214 3.21 8.82 27.81
CA SER A 214 2.02 8.27 27.17
C SER A 214 2.30 8.03 25.69
N LEU A 215 1.79 6.92 25.15
CA LEU A 215 1.74 6.67 23.73
C LEU A 215 0.45 7.29 23.18
N HIS A 216 0.60 8.08 22.15
CA HIS A 216 -0.51 8.64 21.39
C HIS A 216 -0.13 8.57 19.92
N PHE A 217 -0.70 7.60 19.20
CA PHE A 217 -0.34 7.36 17.82
C PHE A 217 -1.49 6.77 17.03
N ARG A 218 -1.36 6.84 15.71
CA ARG A 218 -2.13 6.09 14.73
C ARG A 218 -1.20 5.34 13.81
N ALA A 219 -1.55 4.13 13.45
CA ALA A 219 -0.76 3.32 12.53
C ALA A 219 -1.67 2.54 11.60
N GLN A 220 -1.18 2.34 10.37
CA GLN A 220 -1.76 1.42 9.42
C GLN A 220 -0.69 0.47 8.90
N THR A 221 -1.05 -0.79 8.77
CA THR A 221 -0.24 -1.79 8.09
C THR A 221 -1.02 -2.34 6.91
N ARG A 222 -0.36 -2.51 5.77
CA ARG A 222 -0.92 -3.09 4.57
C ARG A 222 -0.08 -4.25 4.11
N LEU A 223 -0.76 -5.26 3.57
CA LEU A 223 -0.12 -6.45 3.04
C LEU A 223 -0.63 -6.69 1.62
N TRP A 224 0.29 -7.04 0.71
CA TRP A 224 -0.02 -7.35 -0.69
C TRP A 224 1.06 -8.25 -1.30
N GLY A 225 0.91 -8.65 -2.57
CA GLY A 225 1.91 -9.43 -3.29
C GLY A 225 2.11 -10.84 -2.76
N TYR A 226 1.02 -11.52 -2.39
CA TYR A 226 1.04 -12.91 -1.93
C TYR A 226 1.41 -13.88 -3.04
N ASP A 227 2.31 -14.82 -2.78
CA ASP A 227 2.59 -15.93 -3.73
C ASP A 227 1.48 -16.98 -3.71
N LEU A 228 0.45 -16.75 -4.51
CA LEU A 228 -0.67 -17.67 -4.64
C LEU A 228 -0.33 -18.97 -5.39
N LYS A 229 0.75 -18.98 -6.17
CA LYS A 229 1.21 -20.19 -6.87
C LYS A 229 1.75 -21.22 -5.87
N ALA A 230 2.30 -20.77 -4.76
CA ALA A 230 2.77 -21.66 -3.69
C ALA A 230 1.64 -22.53 -3.11
N LEU A 231 0.37 -22.05 -3.13
CA LEU A 231 -0.79 -22.84 -2.69
C LEU A 231 -1.09 -24.06 -3.56
N ASN A 232 -0.76 -24.00 -4.84
CA ASN A 232 -1.04 -25.08 -5.79
C ASN A 232 0.08 -26.14 -5.81
N LYS A 233 1.27 -25.84 -5.30
CA LYS A 233 2.41 -26.78 -5.34
C LYS A 233 2.16 -28.08 -4.60
N ASN A 234 1.28 -28.11 -3.61
CA ASN A 234 0.92 -29.36 -2.91
C ASN A 234 0.01 -30.29 -3.74
N SER A 235 -0.59 -29.81 -4.83
CA SER A 235 -1.40 -30.62 -5.75
C SER A 235 -0.69 -30.92 -7.08
N GLU A 236 0.45 -30.30 -7.35
CA GLU A 236 1.12 -30.30 -8.65
C GLU A 236 2.50 -31.00 -8.67
N PHE A 237 2.77 -31.95 -7.78
CA PHE A 237 3.95 -32.80 -7.95
C PHE A 237 3.92 -33.67 -9.23
N THR A 238 2.90 -33.52 -10.07
CA THR A 238 2.72 -34.32 -11.30
C THR A 238 2.64 -33.51 -12.60
N GLN A 239 2.70 -32.17 -12.57
CA GLN A 239 2.75 -31.38 -13.81
C GLN A 239 3.90 -30.39 -13.76
N ILE A 240 4.99 -30.73 -14.45
CA ILE A 240 6.00 -29.75 -14.86
C ILE A 240 5.32 -28.87 -15.91
N LEU A 241 4.69 -27.80 -15.49
CA LEU A 241 4.35 -26.69 -16.37
C LEU A 241 5.66 -25.99 -16.69
N VAL A 242 6.19 -26.29 -17.86
CA VAL A 242 7.14 -25.41 -18.53
C VAL A 242 6.30 -24.19 -18.88
N ASP A 243 6.38 -23.16 -18.03
CA ASP A 243 5.92 -21.83 -18.38
C ASP A 243 6.82 -21.40 -19.56
N SER A 244 6.35 -21.68 -20.78
CA SER A 244 6.99 -21.14 -21.97
C SER A 244 6.92 -19.65 -21.84
N PRO A 245 8.04 -18.94 -21.70
CA PRO A 245 8.00 -17.49 -21.80
C PRO A 245 7.33 -17.19 -23.13
N GLN A 246 6.36 -16.26 -23.11
CA GLN A 246 5.74 -15.72 -24.30
C GLN A 246 6.82 -15.58 -25.36
N SER A 247 6.61 -16.18 -26.52
CA SER A 247 7.57 -16.37 -27.62
C SER A 247 8.67 -15.32 -27.55
N ILE A 248 9.88 -15.77 -27.23
CA ILE A 248 11.08 -14.97 -27.44
C ILE A 248 11.06 -14.67 -28.93
N LYS A 249 10.61 -13.48 -29.30
CA LYS A 249 10.83 -12.98 -30.63
C LYS A 249 12.34 -12.91 -30.76
N ASP A 250 12.88 -13.77 -31.59
CA ASP A 250 14.29 -13.74 -31.93
C ASP A 250 14.59 -12.33 -32.48
N GLN A 251 15.30 -11.53 -31.67
CA GLN A 251 15.70 -10.18 -32.04
C GLN A 251 17.08 -10.19 -32.70
N SER A 252 17.62 -11.35 -32.99
CA SER A 252 18.95 -11.48 -33.59
C SER A 252 19.05 -10.87 -35.01
N ASP A 253 17.92 -10.75 -35.72
CA ASP A 253 17.88 -10.13 -37.06
C ASP A 253 17.81 -8.60 -37.02
N VAL A 254 17.47 -7.98 -35.87
CA VAL A 254 17.36 -6.51 -35.76
C VAL A 254 18.71 -5.85 -35.45
N GLY A 255 19.70 -6.60 -34.98
CA GLY A 255 20.99 -6.08 -34.53
C GLY A 255 22.04 -5.87 -35.62
N ALA A 256 21.87 -6.46 -36.81
CA ALA A 256 22.92 -6.47 -37.84
C ALA A 256 23.09 -5.13 -38.57
N ASP A 257 22.05 -4.28 -38.61
CA ASP A 257 22.07 -2.98 -39.33
C ASP A 257 21.77 -1.77 -38.45
N ALA A 258 21.78 -1.91 -37.10
CA ALA A 258 21.53 -0.78 -36.21
C ALA A 258 22.70 0.21 -36.22
N THR A 259 22.41 1.47 -36.55
CA THR A 259 23.42 2.53 -36.33
C THR A 259 23.75 2.62 -34.83
N PRO A 260 24.99 3.10 -34.46
CA PRO A 260 25.35 3.22 -33.03
C PRO A 260 24.31 3.95 -32.17
N VAL A 261 23.66 4.97 -32.71
CA VAL A 261 22.60 5.75 -32.03
C VAL A 261 21.34 4.90 -31.80
N VAL A 262 20.97 4.06 -32.75
CA VAL A 262 19.81 3.15 -32.60
C VAL A 262 20.13 2.05 -31.59
N ALA A 263 21.34 1.53 -31.61
CA ALA A 263 21.80 0.52 -30.64
C ALA A 263 21.81 1.08 -29.21
N GLU A 264 22.28 2.32 -29.01
CA GLU A 264 22.29 3.00 -27.72
C GLU A 264 20.86 3.22 -27.19
N ARG A 265 19.95 3.68 -28.04
CA ARG A 265 18.52 3.84 -27.68
C ARG A 265 17.84 2.52 -27.33
N MET A 266 18.16 1.44 -28.02
CA MET A 266 17.65 0.10 -27.71
C MET A 266 18.16 -0.37 -26.35
N TRP A 267 19.44 -0.12 -26.06
CA TRP A 267 20.05 -0.43 -24.77
C TRP A 267 19.39 0.34 -23.62
N GLU A 268 19.16 1.63 -23.78
CA GLU A 268 18.48 2.46 -22.78
C GLU A 268 17.06 1.98 -22.51
N ARG A 269 16.28 1.68 -23.57
CA ARG A 269 14.93 1.10 -23.40
C ARG A 269 14.93 -0.24 -22.69
N GLN A 270 15.90 -1.09 -22.99
CA GLN A 270 16.01 -2.37 -22.31
C GLN A 270 16.41 -2.18 -20.83
N ALA A 271 17.24 -1.20 -20.52
CA ALA A 271 17.58 -0.84 -19.15
C ALA A 271 16.33 -0.34 -18.38
N GLU A 272 15.53 0.50 -19.02
CA GLU A 272 14.25 0.99 -18.51
C GLU A 272 13.28 -0.16 -18.21
N ASP A 273 13.06 -1.05 -19.18
CA ASP A 273 12.18 -2.19 -19.04
C ASP A 273 12.66 -3.14 -17.93
N ASN A 274 13.96 -3.40 -17.84
CA ASN A 274 14.56 -4.20 -16.79
C ASN A 274 14.36 -3.61 -15.40
N ALA A 275 14.55 -2.30 -15.22
CA ALA A 275 14.36 -1.62 -13.94
C ALA A 275 12.88 -1.65 -13.52
N THR A 276 11.97 -1.37 -14.45
CA THR A 276 10.52 -1.40 -14.23
C THR A 276 10.05 -2.82 -13.90
N GLU A 277 10.48 -3.83 -14.67
CA GLU A 277 10.15 -5.22 -14.41
C GLU A 277 10.68 -5.70 -13.06
N ARG A 278 11.84 -5.23 -12.63
CA ARG A 278 12.42 -5.57 -11.34
C ARG A 278 11.58 -5.02 -10.20
N LEU A 279 11.16 -3.75 -10.24
CA LEU A 279 10.24 -3.17 -9.26
C LEU A 279 8.90 -3.93 -9.23
N GLN A 280 8.41 -4.36 -10.38
CA GLN A 280 7.18 -5.16 -10.46
C GLN A 280 7.36 -6.57 -9.88
N LYS A 281 8.49 -7.24 -10.12
CA LYS A 281 8.79 -8.57 -9.55
C LYS A 281 9.00 -8.54 -8.05
N ILE A 282 9.59 -7.48 -7.53
CA ILE A 282 9.68 -7.24 -6.08
C ILE A 282 8.27 -7.06 -5.47
N GLY A 283 7.28 -6.67 -6.28
CA GLY A 283 5.91 -6.41 -5.82
C GLY A 283 5.65 -4.96 -5.44
N LEU A 284 6.50 -4.03 -5.87
CA LEU A 284 6.38 -2.60 -5.54
C LEU A 284 5.55 -1.82 -6.56
N LEU A 285 5.52 -2.24 -7.83
CA LEU A 285 4.65 -1.63 -8.83
C LEU A 285 3.33 -2.39 -8.95
N ALA A 286 2.24 -1.62 -9.00
CA ALA A 286 0.93 -2.16 -9.33
C ALA A 286 0.93 -2.78 -10.74
N PRO A 287 0.15 -3.84 -11.01
CA PRO A 287 -0.18 -4.24 -12.36
C PRO A 287 -0.84 -3.09 -13.12
N THR A 288 -0.69 -3.09 -14.45
CA THR A 288 -1.35 -2.08 -15.29
C THR A 288 -2.87 -2.09 -15.10
N GLY A 289 -3.46 -0.92 -14.87
CA GLY A 289 -4.87 -0.77 -14.56
C GLY A 289 -5.47 0.57 -15.01
N ASP A 290 -6.67 0.87 -14.51
CA ASP A 290 -7.39 2.09 -14.90
C ASP A 290 -6.74 3.37 -14.36
N VAL A 291 -6.03 3.30 -13.22
CA VAL A 291 -5.29 4.44 -12.69
C VAL A 291 -4.19 4.87 -13.66
N ASP A 292 -3.44 3.91 -14.23
CA ASP A 292 -2.41 4.21 -15.23
C ASP A 292 -2.98 4.93 -16.45
N LYS A 293 -4.19 4.55 -16.90
CA LYS A 293 -4.90 5.21 -18.02
C LYS A 293 -5.28 6.65 -17.68
N ILE A 294 -5.70 6.90 -16.45
CA ILE A 294 -6.03 8.26 -15.98
C ILE A 294 -4.77 9.13 -15.97
N LEU A 295 -3.67 8.63 -15.43
CA LEU A 295 -2.38 9.31 -15.42
C LEU A 295 -1.91 9.60 -16.86
N GLN A 296 -2.03 8.60 -17.74
CA GLN A 296 -1.70 8.71 -19.16
C GLN A 296 -2.53 9.79 -19.85
N THR A 297 -3.81 9.93 -19.50
CA THR A 297 -4.67 10.97 -20.06
C THR A 297 -4.17 12.37 -19.69
N VAL A 298 -3.74 12.59 -18.45
CA VAL A 298 -3.17 13.87 -18.01
C VAL A 298 -1.85 14.17 -18.73
N VAL A 299 -0.98 13.16 -18.88
CA VAL A 299 0.28 13.29 -19.63
C VAL A 299 0.01 13.61 -21.10
N ASN A 300 -0.94 12.93 -21.72
CA ASN A 300 -1.31 13.20 -23.12
C ASN A 300 -1.87 14.61 -23.29
N ASN A 301 -2.67 15.10 -22.35
CA ASN A 301 -3.13 16.50 -22.38
C ASN A 301 -1.95 17.49 -22.38
N LEU A 302 -0.92 17.24 -21.56
CA LEU A 302 0.28 18.07 -21.54
C LEU A 302 1.08 17.99 -22.85
N LEU A 303 1.24 16.81 -23.43
CA LEU A 303 1.94 16.62 -24.71
C LEU A 303 1.22 17.32 -25.87
N VAL A 304 -0.07 17.06 -26.02
CA VAL A 304 -0.88 17.57 -27.14
C VAL A 304 -0.97 19.09 -27.11
N THR A 305 -1.25 19.68 -25.93
CA THR A 305 -1.40 21.14 -25.80
C THR A 305 -0.11 21.92 -26.00
N ASN A 306 1.05 21.25 -25.83
CA ASN A 306 2.36 21.82 -26.06
C ASN A 306 3.00 21.43 -27.41
N ASN A 307 2.26 20.69 -28.26
CA ASN A 307 2.73 20.19 -29.56
C ASN A 307 4.08 19.41 -29.43
N ILE A 308 4.19 18.59 -28.37
CA ILE A 308 5.39 17.79 -28.14
C ILE A 308 5.19 16.42 -28.78
N ASP A 309 6.09 16.09 -29.70
CA ASP A 309 6.19 14.78 -30.32
C ASP A 309 7.43 14.06 -29.77
N LEU A 310 7.21 13.00 -29.00
CA LEU A 310 8.28 12.20 -28.41
C LEU A 310 8.50 10.92 -29.22
N GLN A 311 9.77 10.55 -29.38
CA GLN A 311 10.12 9.27 -29.99
C GLN A 311 9.86 8.12 -28.99
N GLY A 312 8.63 7.65 -28.93
CA GLY A 312 8.17 6.56 -28.06
C GLY A 312 7.08 7.01 -27.10
N ASP A 313 6.29 6.02 -26.64
CA ASP A 313 5.17 6.28 -25.74
C ASP A 313 5.68 6.53 -24.31
N VAL A 314 5.14 7.56 -23.67
CA VAL A 314 5.31 7.78 -22.23
C VAL A 314 4.37 6.85 -21.49
N ARG A 315 4.88 6.08 -20.56
CA ARG A 315 4.10 5.16 -19.72
C ARG A 315 3.94 5.73 -18.31
N CYS A 316 2.82 5.48 -17.67
CA CYS A 316 2.59 5.81 -16.27
C CYS A 316 2.41 4.53 -15.45
N ARG A 317 3.00 4.48 -14.26
CA ARG A 317 2.91 3.34 -13.36
C ARG A 317 2.73 3.80 -11.92
N VAL A 318 2.05 2.99 -11.13
CA VAL A 318 1.78 3.28 -9.72
C VAL A 318 2.71 2.45 -8.83
N LEU A 319 3.46 3.14 -7.96
CA LEU A 319 4.24 2.55 -6.88
C LEU A 319 3.33 2.36 -5.66
N LEU A 320 3.31 1.17 -5.08
CA LEU A 320 2.36 0.79 -4.03
C LEU A 320 2.66 1.33 -2.63
N THR A 321 3.71 2.12 -2.48
CA THR A 321 4.20 2.67 -1.20
C THR A 321 3.45 3.92 -0.74
N SER A 322 3.51 4.20 0.57
CA SER A 322 2.91 5.38 1.20
C SER A 322 3.74 6.66 1.10
N PRO A 323 5.07 6.67 1.11
CA PRO A 323 5.86 7.88 0.94
C PRO A 323 5.49 8.64 -0.33
N LEU A 324 5.55 9.98 -0.27
CA LEU A 324 5.17 10.85 -1.38
C LEU A 324 6.31 10.88 -2.41
N GLU A 325 6.22 10.02 -3.42
CA GLU A 325 7.27 9.82 -4.41
C GLU A 325 6.74 9.99 -5.84
N SER A 326 7.54 10.64 -6.67
CA SER A 326 7.48 10.54 -8.13
C SER A 326 8.89 10.54 -8.70
N PHE A 327 9.10 9.81 -9.77
CA PHE A 327 10.36 9.74 -10.51
C PHE A 327 10.15 9.15 -11.90
N THR A 328 11.13 9.31 -12.76
CA THR A 328 11.13 8.73 -14.10
C THR A 328 12.19 7.64 -14.26
N ILE A 329 11.81 6.56 -14.92
CA ILE A 329 12.71 5.53 -15.42
C ILE A 329 12.62 5.56 -16.95
N GLY A 330 13.57 6.26 -17.61
CA GLY A 330 13.50 6.50 -19.04
C GLY A 330 12.19 7.19 -19.44
N HIS A 331 11.34 6.51 -20.22
CA HIS A 331 10.02 7.00 -20.65
C HIS A 331 8.87 6.56 -19.73
N THR A 332 9.16 5.96 -18.58
CA THR A 332 8.14 5.56 -17.61
C THR A 332 8.12 6.51 -16.43
N ILE A 333 6.99 7.19 -16.23
CA ILE A 333 6.70 8.01 -15.05
C ILE A 333 6.13 7.10 -13.96
N VAL A 334 6.73 7.12 -12.80
CA VAL A 334 6.28 6.37 -11.62
C VAL A 334 5.80 7.37 -10.57
N ILE A 335 4.60 7.13 -10.04
CA ILE A 335 4.01 7.93 -8.96
C ILE A 335 3.54 7.02 -7.83
N SER A 336 3.85 7.38 -6.59
CA SER A 336 3.44 6.57 -5.45
C SER A 336 1.93 6.66 -5.17
N ARG A 337 1.37 5.57 -4.64
CA ARG A 337 0.01 5.54 -4.14
C ARG A 337 -0.21 6.62 -3.06
N GLY A 338 0.75 6.77 -2.14
CA GLY A 338 0.65 7.79 -1.09
C GLY A 338 0.53 9.20 -1.65
N LEU A 339 1.26 9.52 -2.72
CA LEU A 339 1.15 10.82 -3.38
C LEU A 339 -0.21 11.00 -4.07
N LEU A 340 -0.69 9.98 -4.79
CA LEU A 340 -2.02 10.00 -5.39
C LEU A 340 -3.14 10.18 -4.34
N ASP A 341 -2.94 9.63 -3.16
CA ASP A 341 -3.90 9.68 -2.06
C ASP A 341 -4.06 11.09 -1.47
N VAL A 342 -3.01 11.91 -1.51
CA VAL A 342 -3.00 13.26 -0.91
C VAL A 342 -3.14 14.40 -1.93
N LEU A 343 -2.94 14.17 -3.22
CA LEU A 343 -3.11 15.20 -4.24
C LEU A 343 -4.56 15.70 -4.27
N PRO A 344 -4.80 17.02 -4.08
CA PRO A 344 -6.14 17.55 -3.88
C PRO A 344 -6.98 17.60 -5.15
N ASP A 345 -6.36 17.78 -6.31
CA ASP A 345 -7.05 17.93 -7.58
C ASP A 345 -6.20 17.52 -8.79
N GLU A 346 -6.81 17.53 -9.97
CA GLU A 346 -6.16 17.17 -11.22
C GLU A 346 -5.05 18.18 -11.60
N ALA A 347 -5.13 19.44 -11.22
CA ALA A 347 -4.10 20.43 -11.51
C ALA A 347 -2.81 20.16 -10.70
N SER A 348 -2.98 19.74 -9.45
CA SER A 348 -1.86 19.31 -8.60
C SER A 348 -1.23 18.02 -9.13
N LEU A 349 -2.04 17.08 -9.63
CA LEU A 349 -1.56 15.89 -10.32
C LEU A 349 -0.81 16.26 -11.61
N ALA A 350 -1.37 17.16 -12.41
CA ALA A 350 -0.75 17.65 -13.64
C ALA A 350 0.59 18.34 -13.37
N MET A 351 0.73 19.05 -12.25
CA MET A 351 1.99 19.65 -11.83
C MET A 351 3.07 18.58 -11.61
N VAL A 352 2.75 17.53 -10.86
CA VAL A 352 3.69 16.43 -10.61
C VAL A 352 4.06 15.74 -11.92
N LEU A 353 3.07 15.40 -12.74
CA LEU A 353 3.30 14.72 -14.02
C LEU A 353 4.03 15.61 -15.03
N ALA A 354 3.80 16.92 -15.04
CA ALA A 354 4.55 17.86 -15.89
C ALA A 354 6.03 17.92 -15.52
N HIS A 355 6.35 17.88 -14.23
CA HIS A 355 7.73 17.82 -13.77
C HIS A 355 8.44 16.54 -14.25
N GLU A 356 7.83 15.38 -14.02
CA GLU A 356 8.38 14.09 -14.47
C GLU A 356 8.44 13.98 -16.00
N LEU A 357 7.42 14.48 -16.71
CA LEU A 357 7.42 14.55 -18.16
C LEU A 357 8.55 15.44 -18.70
N SER A 358 8.89 16.50 -17.96
CA SER A 358 9.97 17.41 -18.34
C SER A 358 11.34 16.72 -18.34
N HIS A 359 11.58 15.77 -17.43
CA HIS A 359 12.79 14.95 -17.47
C HIS A 359 12.87 14.15 -18.77
N ILE A 360 11.75 13.61 -19.23
CA ILE A 360 11.69 12.85 -20.50
C ILE A 360 11.93 13.77 -21.68
N VAL A 361 11.25 14.93 -21.73
CA VAL A 361 11.36 15.90 -22.82
C VAL A 361 12.77 16.48 -22.95
N LEU A 362 13.45 16.68 -21.83
CA LEU A 362 14.83 17.21 -21.78
C LEU A 362 15.89 16.11 -21.98
N GLY A 363 15.48 14.84 -22.08
CA GLY A 363 16.40 13.73 -22.25
C GLY A 363 17.30 13.47 -21.05
N HIS A 364 16.81 13.71 -19.83
CA HIS A 364 17.56 13.41 -18.62
C HIS A 364 17.65 11.89 -18.41
N HIS A 365 18.84 11.34 -18.57
CA HIS A 365 19.08 9.91 -18.41
C HIS A 365 19.08 9.49 -16.94
N PHE A 366 18.62 8.28 -16.65
CA PHE A 366 18.77 7.64 -15.33
C PHE A 366 20.04 6.78 -15.28
N ASP A 367 20.54 6.47 -14.08
CA ASP A 367 21.73 5.62 -13.94
C ASP A 367 21.38 4.16 -14.29
N THR A 368 21.82 3.75 -15.49
CA THR A 368 21.54 2.40 -16.02
C THR A 368 22.33 1.29 -15.32
N LYS A 369 23.30 1.61 -14.46
CA LYS A 369 24.14 0.60 -13.78
C LYS A 369 23.32 -0.39 -12.97
N LEU A 370 22.19 0.04 -12.41
CA LEU A 370 21.30 -0.81 -11.61
C LEU A 370 20.39 -1.72 -12.44
N ALA A 371 20.14 -1.37 -13.70
CA ALA A 371 19.29 -2.14 -14.60
C ALA A 371 19.89 -3.50 -15.02
N PHE A 372 21.20 -3.61 -14.99
CA PHE A 372 21.96 -4.78 -15.44
C PHE A 372 22.66 -5.55 -14.32
N ASN A 373 22.44 -5.17 -13.05
CA ASN A 373 22.92 -5.96 -11.94
C ASN A 373 22.26 -7.35 -11.94
N ASP A 374 23.09 -8.37 -11.95
CA ASP A 374 22.65 -9.75 -12.11
C ASP A 374 21.71 -10.16 -10.98
N ARG A 375 20.48 -10.57 -11.35
CA ARG A 375 19.40 -10.96 -10.45
C ARG A 375 19.74 -12.18 -9.58
N MET A 376 20.74 -12.95 -9.98
CA MET A 376 21.13 -14.17 -9.31
C MET A 376 21.98 -13.95 -8.05
N PHE A 377 22.53 -12.73 -7.87
CA PHE A 377 23.51 -12.49 -6.82
C PHE A 377 23.02 -11.61 -5.66
N PHE A 378 21.88 -10.95 -5.80
CA PHE A 378 21.38 -10.05 -4.75
C PHE A 378 19.94 -10.34 -4.39
N PRO A 379 19.63 -10.47 -3.07
CA PRO A 379 18.26 -10.49 -2.58
C PRO A 379 17.46 -9.24 -3.03
N ASP A 380 16.14 -9.35 -3.05
CA ASP A 380 15.25 -8.25 -3.44
C ASP A 380 15.49 -7.01 -2.58
N GLU A 381 15.76 -7.18 -1.29
CA GLU A 381 16.03 -6.13 -0.32
C GLU A 381 17.29 -5.33 -0.66
N ASP A 382 18.38 -6.03 -0.93
CA ASP A 382 19.66 -5.42 -1.33
C ASP A 382 19.51 -4.69 -2.67
N SER A 383 18.71 -5.27 -3.57
CA SER A 383 18.40 -4.67 -4.86
C SER A 383 17.63 -3.38 -4.69
N PHE A 384 16.60 -3.35 -3.84
CA PHE A 384 15.82 -2.15 -3.55
C PHE A 384 16.67 -1.06 -2.91
N GLN A 385 17.52 -1.39 -1.92
CA GLN A 385 18.39 -0.43 -1.25
C GLN A 385 19.41 0.22 -2.16
N ARG A 386 19.76 -0.42 -3.28
CA ARG A 386 20.69 0.08 -4.28
C ARG A 386 20.02 0.85 -5.41
N MET A 387 18.69 0.76 -5.54
CA MET A 387 17.94 1.54 -6.53
C MET A 387 17.92 2.99 -6.10
N ASP A 388 18.34 3.87 -7.00
CA ASP A 388 18.30 5.32 -6.82
C ASP A 388 17.95 5.96 -8.16
N PHE A 389 16.79 6.60 -8.22
CA PHE A 389 16.28 7.32 -9.39
C PHE A 389 16.37 8.83 -9.21
N LYS A 390 17.11 9.28 -8.17
CA LYS A 390 17.34 10.71 -7.92
C LYS A 390 18.10 11.35 -9.05
N ARG A 391 17.70 12.56 -9.37
CA ARG A 391 18.33 13.40 -10.38
C ARG A 391 19.26 14.41 -9.73
N ARG A 392 20.18 14.92 -10.54
CA ARG A 392 21.07 16.00 -10.10
C ARG A 392 20.29 17.29 -9.90
N PRO A 393 20.68 18.18 -8.98
CA PRO A 393 19.98 19.44 -8.74
C PRO A 393 19.79 20.31 -9.99
N ALA A 394 20.74 20.31 -10.91
CA ALA A 394 20.63 21.04 -12.18
C ALA A 394 19.55 20.47 -13.11
N ASP A 395 19.41 19.13 -13.14
CA ASP A 395 18.36 18.46 -13.93
C ASP A 395 16.97 18.72 -13.33
N GLU A 396 16.87 18.79 -11.99
CA GLU A 396 15.63 19.16 -11.28
C GLU A 396 15.21 20.59 -11.60
N GLU A 397 16.14 21.56 -11.55
CA GLU A 397 15.86 22.97 -11.87
C GLU A 397 15.43 23.16 -13.33
N ALA A 398 16.09 22.45 -14.25
CA ALA A 398 15.72 22.47 -15.66
C ALA A 398 14.32 21.84 -15.87
N ALA A 399 14.02 20.73 -15.19
CA ALA A 399 12.72 20.08 -15.25
C ALA A 399 11.62 20.98 -14.67
N ASP A 400 11.85 21.66 -13.54
CA ASP A 400 10.94 22.63 -12.96
C ASP A 400 10.59 23.75 -13.93
N THR A 401 11.62 24.31 -14.58
CA THR A 401 11.42 25.40 -15.56
C THR A 401 10.58 24.92 -16.75
N LYS A 402 10.88 23.74 -17.28
CA LYS A 402 10.15 23.16 -18.41
C LYS A 402 8.73 22.77 -18.02
N ALA A 403 8.54 22.23 -16.84
CA ALA A 403 7.20 21.87 -16.32
C ALA A 403 6.28 23.10 -16.22
N LEU A 404 6.80 24.24 -15.75
CA LEU A 404 6.06 25.49 -15.72
C LEU A 404 5.64 25.97 -17.12
N GLU A 405 6.50 25.81 -18.12
CA GLU A 405 6.17 26.11 -19.52
C GLU A 405 5.03 25.21 -20.00
N LEU A 406 5.12 23.89 -19.76
CA LEU A 406 4.09 22.92 -20.14
C LEU A 406 2.74 23.22 -19.48
N LEU A 407 2.75 23.58 -18.21
CA LEU A 407 1.52 23.88 -17.46
C LEU A 407 0.85 25.17 -17.92
N LYS A 408 1.61 26.21 -18.28
CA LYS A 408 1.08 27.48 -18.77
C LYS A 408 0.29 27.33 -20.08
N ASN A 409 0.65 26.35 -20.91
CA ASN A 409 -0.01 26.06 -22.17
C ASN A 409 -1.03 24.92 -22.07
N SER A 410 -1.33 24.47 -20.86
CA SER A 410 -2.20 23.32 -20.61
C SER A 410 -3.62 23.73 -20.19
N PRO A 411 -4.58 22.80 -20.18
CA PRO A 411 -5.92 23.02 -19.62
C PRO A 411 -5.92 23.35 -18.12
N TYR A 412 -4.78 23.13 -17.43
CA TYR A 412 -4.64 23.30 -15.99
C TYR A 412 -4.17 24.69 -15.56
N LYS A 413 -3.81 25.57 -16.50
CA LYS A 413 -3.21 26.90 -16.26
C LYS A 413 -3.94 27.78 -15.25
N ASP A 414 -5.27 27.75 -15.26
CA ASP A 414 -6.10 28.60 -14.40
C ASP A 414 -6.27 28.03 -12.97
N LYS A 415 -5.79 26.80 -12.70
CA LYS A 415 -5.91 26.12 -11.40
C LYS A 415 -4.56 25.90 -10.71
N LEU A 416 -3.49 26.46 -11.23
CA LEU A 416 -2.13 26.26 -10.68
C LEU A 416 -1.95 26.86 -9.27
N GLY A 417 -2.85 27.77 -8.85
CA GLY A 417 -2.86 28.28 -7.47
C GLY A 417 -3.05 27.19 -6.42
N THR A 418 -3.89 26.18 -6.68
CA THR A 418 -4.09 25.04 -5.78
C THR A 418 -2.82 24.17 -5.71
N ALA A 419 -2.16 23.94 -6.84
CA ALA A 419 -0.90 23.20 -6.87
C ALA A 419 0.20 23.92 -6.06
N GLY A 420 0.29 25.25 -6.15
CA GLY A 420 1.21 26.02 -5.33
C GLY A 420 0.90 25.97 -3.83
N LEU A 421 -0.38 25.98 -3.46
CA LEU A 421 -0.82 25.79 -2.06
C LEU A 421 -0.48 24.38 -1.54
N PHE A 422 -0.63 23.36 -2.37
CA PHE A 422 -0.22 21.98 -2.02
C PHE A 422 1.27 21.93 -1.68
N LEU A 423 2.12 22.52 -2.50
CA LEU A 423 3.57 22.57 -2.24
C LEU A 423 3.91 23.32 -0.95
N LYS A 424 3.17 24.40 -0.66
CA LYS A 424 3.34 25.18 0.56
C LYS A 424 3.03 24.35 1.79
N GLU A 425 1.94 23.61 1.77
CA GLU A 425 1.56 22.72 2.86
C GLU A 425 2.55 21.57 3.04
N LEU A 426 3.06 20.99 1.94
CA LEU A 426 4.14 20.01 2.02
C LEU A 426 5.38 20.56 2.72
N GLN A 427 5.76 21.80 2.40
CA GLN A 427 6.90 22.46 3.03
C GLN A 427 6.69 22.66 4.54
N GLU A 428 5.50 23.08 4.94
CA GLU A 428 5.16 23.30 6.35
C GLU A 428 5.13 22.00 7.14
N ARG A 429 4.70 20.88 6.51
CA ARG A 429 4.58 19.57 7.16
C ARG A 429 5.85 18.72 7.10
N ALA A 430 6.81 19.03 6.25
CA ALA A 430 8.03 18.23 6.07
C ALA A 430 8.85 18.01 7.35
N PRO A 431 8.95 18.94 8.32
CA PRO A 431 9.63 18.69 9.58
C PRO A 431 8.93 17.66 10.48
N ASP A 432 7.58 17.62 10.44
CA ASP A 432 6.76 16.75 11.27
C ASP A 432 6.64 15.34 10.69
N LEU A 433 6.64 15.21 9.35
CA LEU A 433 6.39 13.97 8.61
C LEU A 433 7.54 13.62 7.65
N PRO A 434 8.78 13.50 8.13
CA PRO A 434 9.94 13.29 7.26
C PRO A 434 9.92 11.93 6.54
N ASN A 435 9.31 10.88 7.11
CA ASN A 435 9.24 9.58 6.43
C ASN A 435 8.14 9.52 5.36
N LEU A 436 7.10 10.35 5.47
CA LEU A 436 6.09 10.50 4.46
C LEU A 436 6.60 11.34 3.27
N ILE A 437 7.23 12.47 3.58
CA ILE A 437 7.56 13.51 2.58
C ILE A 437 8.92 13.28 1.90
N ARG A 438 9.86 12.54 2.56
CA ARG A 438 11.14 12.16 1.95
C ARG A 438 11.05 10.81 1.26
N PRO A 439 11.16 10.79 -0.06
CA PRO A 439 11.10 9.54 -0.82
C PRO A 439 12.37 8.71 -0.65
N HIS A 440 12.24 7.42 -0.93
CA HIS A 440 13.37 6.50 -0.92
C HIS A 440 14.03 6.38 -2.29
N LEU A 441 13.25 6.38 -3.36
CA LEU A 441 13.71 6.10 -4.72
C LEU A 441 13.93 7.36 -5.55
N GLY A 442 13.09 8.37 -5.40
CA GLY A 442 13.13 9.62 -6.17
C GLY A 442 13.62 10.82 -5.37
N ASN A 443 13.56 12.01 -5.97
CA ASN A 443 13.87 13.26 -5.30
C ASN A 443 12.69 13.73 -4.44
N SER A 444 12.98 14.40 -3.33
CA SER A 444 11.97 14.97 -2.45
C SER A 444 11.25 16.17 -3.08
N PHE A 445 9.94 16.32 -2.79
CA PHE A 445 9.19 17.53 -3.15
C PHE A 445 9.62 18.75 -2.34
N ALA A 446 10.01 18.53 -1.09
CA ALA A 446 10.41 19.58 -0.16
C ALA A 446 11.57 19.08 0.70
N GLU A 447 12.79 19.44 0.36
CA GLU A 447 13.98 19.11 1.13
C GLU A 447 14.75 20.38 1.51
N GLY A 448 14.74 20.70 2.81
CA GLY A 448 15.40 21.90 3.33
C GLY A 448 14.83 23.18 2.72
N LYS A 449 15.66 23.92 1.99
CA LYS A 449 15.26 25.13 1.24
C LYS A 449 14.87 24.85 -0.22
N ASN A 450 15.14 23.65 -0.69
CA ASN A 450 14.87 23.25 -2.07
C ASN A 450 13.45 22.65 -2.15
N ILE A 451 12.59 23.30 -2.89
CA ILE A 451 11.21 22.86 -3.14
C ILE A 451 11.05 22.76 -4.63
N ARG A 452 10.58 21.61 -5.11
CA ARG A 452 10.19 21.45 -6.51
C ARG A 452 9.16 22.49 -6.90
N MET A 453 9.26 23.00 -8.11
CA MET A 453 8.32 23.99 -8.64
C MET A 453 8.21 25.26 -7.77
N SER A 454 9.33 25.73 -7.22
CA SER A 454 9.38 26.87 -6.29
C SER A 454 8.72 28.16 -6.82
N ALA A 455 8.68 28.34 -8.13
CA ALA A 455 7.99 29.47 -8.76
C ALA A 455 6.46 29.39 -8.61
N LEU A 456 5.86 28.19 -8.61
CA LEU A 456 4.44 28.00 -8.29
C LEU A 456 4.18 28.29 -6.81
N LEU A 457 5.05 27.85 -5.93
CA LEU A 457 4.96 28.15 -4.51
C LEU A 457 4.99 29.66 -4.26
N ALA A 458 5.89 30.39 -4.91
CA ALA A 458 6.02 31.86 -4.77
C ALA A 458 4.77 32.60 -5.28
N SER A 459 4.09 32.08 -6.29
CA SER A 459 2.87 32.67 -6.86
C SER A 459 1.59 32.23 -6.18
N ALA A 460 1.65 31.25 -5.28
CA ALA A 460 0.48 30.71 -4.60
C ALA A 460 -0.16 31.75 -3.66
N PRO A 461 -1.50 31.78 -3.57
CA PRO A 461 -2.19 32.62 -2.58
C PRO A 461 -1.80 32.18 -1.16
N GLN A 462 -2.05 33.03 -0.18
CA GLN A 462 -1.89 32.63 1.21
C GLN A 462 -2.98 31.63 1.63
N LEU A 463 -2.60 30.69 2.48
CA LEU A 463 -3.57 29.82 3.13
C LEU A 463 -4.49 30.65 4.03
N ASP A 464 -5.78 30.52 3.83
CA ASP A 464 -6.82 31.16 4.62
C ASP A 464 -7.71 30.11 5.27
N GLU A 465 -7.71 30.05 6.61
CA GLU A 465 -8.47 29.07 7.38
C GLU A 465 -9.97 29.12 7.11
N LYS A 466 -10.49 30.29 6.77
CA LYS A 466 -11.92 30.50 6.55
C LYS A 466 -12.39 30.07 5.15
N ARG A 467 -11.48 29.90 4.22
CA ARG A 467 -11.81 29.50 2.84
C ARG A 467 -11.88 27.99 2.71
N THR A 468 -13.07 27.48 2.42
CA THR A 468 -13.32 26.05 2.22
C THR A 468 -12.93 25.55 0.81
N ASP A 469 -12.71 26.46 -0.14
CA ASP A 469 -12.35 26.19 -1.53
C ASP A 469 -10.84 26.07 -1.76
N GLN A 470 -10.01 26.40 -0.78
CA GLN A 470 -8.59 26.11 -0.81
C GLN A 470 -8.35 24.63 -0.55
N ILE A 471 -7.18 24.16 -0.79
CA ILE A 471 -6.71 22.77 -0.74
C ILE A 471 -7.54 21.86 0.18
N ALA A 472 -7.94 20.71 -0.34
CA ALA A 472 -8.52 19.63 0.45
C ALA A 472 -7.90 18.30 -0.02
N ALA A 473 -7.22 17.61 0.86
CA ALA A 473 -6.71 16.26 0.62
C ALA A 473 -7.44 15.26 1.52
N LEU A 474 -7.63 14.06 1.00
CA LEU A 474 -8.09 12.97 1.84
C LEU A 474 -6.94 12.47 2.71
N PRO A 475 -7.27 11.92 3.89
CA PRO A 475 -6.30 11.16 4.67
C PRO A 475 -5.74 9.99 3.89
N LEU A 476 -4.53 9.56 4.24
CA LEU A 476 -3.91 8.37 3.65
C LEU A 476 -4.83 7.15 3.75
N GLY A 477 -4.95 6.41 2.64
CA GLY A 477 -5.83 5.26 2.54
C GLY A 477 -7.29 5.57 2.21
N GLY A 478 -7.70 6.85 2.15
CA GLY A 478 -9.07 7.24 1.88
C GLY A 478 -9.42 7.37 0.39
N ARG A 479 -8.46 7.69 -0.46
CA ARG A 479 -8.67 7.95 -1.88
C ARG A 479 -8.31 6.78 -2.78
N ILE A 480 -7.27 6.04 -2.45
CA ILE A 480 -6.79 4.90 -3.22
C ILE A 480 -7.16 3.61 -2.50
N LYS A 481 -7.85 2.74 -3.22
CA LYS A 481 -8.06 1.36 -2.80
C LYS A 481 -7.06 0.47 -3.53
N LEU A 482 -6.30 -0.27 -2.78
CA LEU A 482 -5.51 -1.37 -3.31
C LEU A 482 -6.35 -2.64 -3.17
N ASP A 483 -6.58 -3.33 -4.29
CA ASP A 483 -6.98 -4.72 -4.23
C ASP A 483 -5.71 -5.56 -4.04
N PRO A 484 -5.45 -6.07 -2.81
CA PRO A 484 -4.20 -6.77 -2.52
C PRO A 484 -4.05 -8.08 -3.27
N TRP A 485 -5.08 -8.48 -4.01
CA TRP A 485 -5.16 -9.77 -4.67
C TRP A 485 -4.86 -9.72 -6.15
N SER A 486 -5.43 -8.75 -6.81
CA SER A 486 -5.08 -8.45 -8.19
C SER A 486 -3.91 -7.48 -8.26
N ASP A 487 -3.45 -6.96 -7.09
CA ASP A 487 -2.51 -5.83 -7.00
C ASP A 487 -2.98 -4.62 -7.83
N GLN A 488 -4.30 -4.51 -8.05
CA GLN A 488 -4.89 -3.39 -8.80
C GLN A 488 -5.18 -2.22 -7.87
N VAL A 489 -4.94 -1.04 -8.39
CA VAL A 489 -5.21 0.22 -7.68
C VAL A 489 -6.44 0.87 -8.27
N GLU A 490 -7.43 1.17 -7.43
CA GLU A 490 -8.64 1.88 -7.81
C GLU A 490 -8.71 3.24 -7.12
N MET A 491 -9.07 4.30 -7.86
CA MET A 491 -9.29 5.63 -7.30
C MET A 491 -10.73 5.78 -6.81
N ALA A 492 -10.90 6.08 -5.53
CA ALA A 492 -12.19 6.45 -4.97
C ALA A 492 -12.55 7.92 -5.31
N LYS A 493 -13.80 8.17 -5.69
CA LYS A 493 -14.33 9.54 -5.83
C LYS A 493 -14.53 10.15 -4.44
N ALA A 494 -13.76 11.21 -4.12
CA ALA A 494 -13.89 11.92 -2.87
C ALA A 494 -14.94 13.05 -2.96
N LYS A 495 -15.69 13.26 -1.88
CA LYS A 495 -16.51 14.46 -1.71
C LYS A 495 -15.71 15.52 -0.95
N PRO A 496 -15.81 16.81 -1.31
CA PRO A 496 -15.21 17.89 -0.54
C PRO A 496 -15.75 17.88 0.90
N VAL A 497 -14.88 18.08 1.87
CA VAL A 497 -15.23 18.22 3.29
C VAL A 497 -15.09 19.69 3.66
N ALA A 498 -16.04 20.23 4.43
CA ALA A 498 -15.92 21.58 4.98
C ALA A 498 -14.76 21.63 6.00
N LEU A 499 -13.81 22.53 5.80
CA LEU A 499 -12.61 22.67 6.61
C LEU A 499 -12.77 23.79 7.61
N THR A 500 -12.30 23.62 8.84
CA THR A 500 -12.41 24.58 9.94
C THR A 500 -11.07 25.20 10.32
N SER A 501 -9.96 24.58 9.94
CA SER A 501 -8.60 25.09 10.22
C SER A 501 -7.66 24.91 9.03
N ALA A 502 -6.54 25.64 9.00
CA ALA A 502 -5.51 25.48 7.99
C ALA A 502 -4.89 24.07 8.00
N LYS A 503 -4.76 23.44 9.16
CA LYS A 503 -4.28 22.06 9.29
C LYS A 503 -5.19 21.01 8.65
N GLU A 504 -6.49 21.30 8.58
CA GLU A 504 -7.47 20.42 7.93
C GLU A 504 -7.45 20.53 6.41
N LYS A 505 -6.82 21.57 5.87
CA LYS A 505 -6.69 21.75 4.41
C LYS A 505 -5.85 20.65 3.76
N MET A 506 -4.84 20.17 4.48
CA MET A 506 -4.08 18.96 4.14
C MET A 506 -3.67 18.21 5.41
N PRO A 507 -4.56 17.42 5.97
CA PRO A 507 -4.32 16.80 7.28
C PRO A 507 -3.18 15.78 7.26
N PHE A 508 -2.94 15.07 6.14
CA PHE A 508 -1.98 13.98 6.05
C PHE A 508 -2.12 12.91 7.15
N GLU A 509 -3.29 12.80 7.75
CA GLU A 509 -3.52 11.91 8.88
C GLU A 509 -3.89 10.51 8.43
N ILE A 510 -3.38 9.51 9.16
CA ILE A 510 -3.90 8.15 9.05
C ILE A 510 -5.30 8.12 9.64
N THR A 511 -6.25 7.55 8.91
CA THR A 511 -7.62 7.32 9.40
C THR A 511 -7.99 5.86 9.28
N PRO A 512 -8.90 5.38 10.14
CA PRO A 512 -9.46 4.05 9.99
C PRO A 512 -10.07 3.87 8.60
N PHE A 513 -9.74 2.78 7.96
CA PHE A 513 -10.31 2.37 6.69
C PHE A 513 -11.11 1.08 6.89
N PHE A 514 -12.34 1.07 6.43
CA PHE A 514 -13.24 -0.08 6.52
C PHE A 514 -13.43 -0.68 5.13
N PRO A 515 -12.75 -1.78 4.81
CA PRO A 515 -12.91 -2.44 3.52
C PRO A 515 -14.36 -2.84 3.25
N TYR A 516 -14.84 -2.59 2.05
CA TYR A 516 -16.08 -3.16 1.55
C TYR A 516 -15.79 -4.57 1.05
N LEU A 517 -16.17 -5.58 1.82
CA LEU A 517 -15.87 -6.96 1.49
C LEU A 517 -16.78 -7.48 0.38
N THR A 518 -16.18 -8.12 -0.61
CA THR A 518 -16.85 -8.82 -1.72
C THR A 518 -16.41 -10.27 -1.76
N ARG A 519 -17.20 -11.13 -2.43
CA ARG A 519 -16.83 -12.51 -2.71
C ARG A 519 -16.44 -12.63 -4.18
N LEU A 520 -15.31 -13.27 -4.43
CA LEU A 520 -14.94 -13.64 -5.78
C LEU A 520 -15.78 -14.84 -6.22
N SER A 521 -16.50 -14.69 -7.32
CA SER A 521 -17.25 -15.78 -7.94
C SER A 521 -16.29 -16.77 -8.60
N THR A 522 -16.60 -18.07 -8.56
CA THR A 522 -15.89 -19.05 -9.37
C THR A 522 -16.06 -18.68 -10.83
N PRO A 523 -14.99 -18.67 -11.67
CA PRO A 523 -15.15 -18.49 -13.10
C PRO A 523 -16.13 -19.54 -13.64
N GLY A 524 -17.29 -19.12 -14.13
CA GLY A 524 -18.36 -20.00 -14.63
C GLY A 524 -19.71 -19.89 -13.90
N SER A 525 -19.81 -19.23 -12.77
CA SER A 525 -21.09 -18.91 -12.12
C SER A 525 -21.56 -17.50 -12.51
N GLU A 526 -21.78 -17.24 -13.79
CA GLU A 526 -22.58 -16.08 -14.19
C GLU A 526 -23.95 -16.21 -13.58
N LYS A 527 -24.36 -15.19 -12.82
CA LYS A 527 -25.70 -15.07 -12.27
C LYS A 527 -26.69 -15.23 -13.42
N VAL A 528 -27.45 -16.29 -13.41
CA VAL A 528 -28.72 -16.35 -14.14
C VAL A 528 -29.55 -15.20 -13.58
N ALA A 529 -29.56 -14.09 -14.27
CA ALA A 529 -30.45 -12.99 -13.98
C ALA A 529 -31.87 -13.56 -14.10
N LEU A 530 -32.56 -13.68 -12.97
CA LEU A 530 -33.99 -13.90 -12.95
C LEU A 530 -34.65 -12.69 -13.62
N THR A 531 -34.81 -12.77 -14.93
CA THR A 531 -35.74 -11.93 -15.69
C THR A 531 -37.15 -12.32 -15.22
N THR A 532 -37.66 -11.57 -14.24
CA THR A 532 -39.09 -11.57 -13.96
C THR A 532 -39.81 -10.93 -15.14
N THR A 533 -40.33 -11.75 -16.02
CA THR A 533 -41.26 -11.31 -17.06
C THR A 533 -42.52 -10.81 -16.32
N PRO A 534 -42.98 -9.57 -16.56
CA PRO A 534 -44.26 -9.14 -16.00
C PRO A 534 -45.38 -9.91 -16.67
N ALA A 535 -46.30 -10.45 -15.83
CA ALA A 535 -47.52 -11.12 -16.30
C ALA A 535 -48.37 -10.16 -17.16
N PRO A 536 -48.94 -10.60 -18.28
CA PRO A 536 -49.84 -9.80 -19.08
C PRO A 536 -51.15 -9.52 -18.31
N LYS A 537 -51.64 -8.26 -18.41
CA LYS A 537 -52.94 -7.81 -17.91
C LYS A 537 -54.07 -8.43 -18.70
#